data_397d263119578a3f339c8f7baa923807
#
_entry.id   397d263119578a3f339c8f7baa923807
#
_cell.length_a   1.000
_cell.length_b   1.000
_cell.length_c   1.000
_cell.angle_alpha   90.00
_cell.angle_beta   90.00
_cell.angle_gamma   90.00
#
_symmetry.space_group_name_H-M   'P 1'
#
loop_
_entity.id
_entity.type
_entity.pdbx_description
1 polymer ?
#
loop_
_entity_poly.entity_id
_entity_poly.type
_entity_poly.pdbx_seq_one_letter_code
_entity_poly.pdbx_strand_id
1 'polypeptide(L)'
;ICVPTGGGKTMIAIEHAKSLFSKPSLLGHKTIVVVAPRLLLANQLCSEFTEHIIDACVLHVHSGDSGNYHSTTKPDKISTFCYYFRKQHRIIFTTYHSLHKVVESGINVDAIYFDEAHNSVQRNFYPAVKFFATRVHGGCYFFTATPKFSGTDKRVGMNDNLFGGIIYNVPAPKLVESGTILPPEIKTVTIPVPRRKDDHHLDCETLLDQIVNHDHMEKVLVAAPNTKVLMRMLSETEFCSFLEWLGYDVFWITAKHGAFINNKKVSRDDFFDTMREYGEDPDKKFVLLHYSILSEGISVPGLTSLILLRNMNVIEMCQSVGRVLRPAPDKQFGNIVVPTYSNNVGIQTSRRLQSVYETAFVDGEPVVATMKT
;
A
#
# COMPACT_ATOMS: atom_id res chain seq x y z
N ILE A 1 12.23 8.37 -6.61
CA ILE A 1 10.99 8.87 -7.24
C ILE A 1 9.92 8.91 -6.16
N CYS A 2 9.44 10.11 -5.85
CA CYS A 2 8.37 10.34 -4.88
C CYS A 2 7.06 10.62 -5.61
N VAL A 3 6.06 9.76 -5.38
CA VAL A 3 4.72 9.92 -5.98
C VAL A 3 3.70 9.51 -4.91
N PRO A 4 2.70 10.35 -4.62
CA PRO A 4 1.63 10.02 -3.70
C PRO A 4 0.96 8.67 -4.02
N THR A 5 0.34 8.06 -3.03
CA THR A 5 -0.45 6.83 -3.25
C THR A 5 -1.60 7.13 -4.23
N GLY A 6 -1.77 6.28 -5.23
CA GLY A 6 -2.72 6.53 -6.32
C GLY A 6 -2.18 7.35 -7.50
N GLY A 7 -0.99 7.96 -7.37
CA GLY A 7 -0.40 8.84 -8.39
C GLY A 7 0.34 8.13 -9.52
N GLY A 8 0.18 6.81 -9.73
CA GLY A 8 0.68 6.11 -10.92
C GLY A 8 2.13 5.59 -10.84
N LYS A 9 2.68 5.33 -9.63
CA LYS A 9 4.04 4.76 -9.46
C LYS A 9 4.32 3.56 -10.37
N THR A 10 3.39 2.61 -10.40
CA THR A 10 3.50 1.38 -11.22
C THR A 10 3.58 1.70 -12.70
N MET A 11 2.75 2.62 -13.20
CA MET A 11 2.76 3.01 -14.61
C MET A 11 4.08 3.66 -15.02
N ILE A 12 4.68 4.49 -14.16
CA ILE A 12 6.00 5.07 -14.40
C ILE A 12 7.06 3.96 -14.55
N ALA A 13 7.02 2.94 -13.68
CA ALA A 13 7.94 1.81 -13.75
C ALA A 13 7.72 0.96 -15.02
N ILE A 14 6.46 0.72 -15.40
CA ILE A 14 6.08 -0.02 -16.62
C ILE A 14 6.56 0.71 -17.87
N GLU A 15 6.28 2.01 -18.00
CA GLU A 15 6.69 2.79 -19.16
C GLU A 15 8.23 2.90 -19.29
N HIS A 16 8.93 3.02 -18.15
CA HIS A 16 10.38 2.94 -18.16
C HIS A 16 10.88 1.56 -18.60
N ALA A 17 10.26 0.46 -18.14
CA ALA A 17 10.61 -0.91 -18.54
C ALA A 17 10.39 -1.14 -20.04
N LYS A 18 9.26 -0.66 -20.60
CA LYS A 18 8.97 -0.70 -22.04
C LYS A 18 10.05 0.06 -22.84
N SER A 19 10.37 1.27 -22.41
CA SER A 19 11.45 2.06 -23.03
C SER A 19 12.80 1.36 -22.93
N LEU A 20 13.09 0.67 -21.80
CA LEU A 20 14.32 -0.08 -21.64
C LEU A 20 14.35 -1.28 -22.60
N PHE A 21 13.27 -2.01 -22.73
CA PHE A 21 13.18 -3.20 -23.62
C PHE A 21 13.23 -2.84 -25.10
N SER A 22 12.72 -1.68 -25.50
CA SER A 22 12.77 -1.20 -26.88
C SER A 22 14.16 -0.75 -27.34
N LYS A 23 15.09 -0.47 -26.42
CA LYS A 23 16.44 -0.03 -26.76
C LYS A 23 17.30 -1.20 -27.22
N PRO A 24 18.00 -1.10 -28.37
CA PRO A 24 18.96 -2.11 -28.79
C PRO A 24 20.00 -2.40 -27.70
N SER A 25 20.33 -3.67 -27.51
CA SER A 25 21.37 -4.09 -26.59
C SER A 25 22.38 -4.97 -27.30
N LEU A 26 23.67 -4.70 -27.11
CA LEU A 26 24.76 -5.55 -27.60
C LEU A 26 24.75 -6.94 -26.96
N LEU A 27 24.16 -7.07 -25.77
CA LEU A 27 24.04 -8.32 -25.02
C LEU A 27 22.72 -9.05 -25.27
N GLY A 28 21.87 -8.55 -26.17
CA GLY A 28 20.57 -9.13 -26.50
C GLY A 28 19.45 -8.69 -25.54
N HIS A 29 18.65 -9.63 -25.05
CA HIS A 29 17.47 -9.35 -24.24
C HIS A 29 17.82 -9.02 -22.79
N LYS A 30 17.01 -8.16 -22.17
CA LYS A 30 17.25 -7.57 -20.84
C LYS A 30 16.47 -8.29 -19.74
N THR A 31 17.00 -8.22 -18.53
CA THR A 31 16.36 -8.71 -17.31
C THR A 31 16.09 -7.55 -16.37
N ILE A 32 14.85 -7.38 -15.97
CA ILE A 32 14.45 -6.44 -14.91
C ILE A 32 13.96 -7.18 -13.68
N VAL A 33 14.12 -6.55 -12.52
CA VAL A 33 13.64 -7.06 -11.24
C VAL A 33 12.66 -6.04 -10.64
N VAL A 34 11.51 -6.52 -10.18
CA VAL A 34 10.49 -5.72 -9.49
C VAL A 34 10.38 -6.24 -8.06
N VAL A 35 10.64 -5.38 -7.09
CA VAL A 35 10.70 -5.72 -5.67
C VAL A 35 9.50 -5.13 -4.94
N ALA A 36 8.68 -5.97 -4.33
CA ALA A 36 7.51 -5.60 -3.56
C ALA A 36 7.67 -5.89 -2.06
N PRO A 37 6.98 -5.19 -1.16
CA PRO A 37 7.06 -5.48 0.27
C PRO A 37 6.39 -6.80 0.66
N ARG A 38 5.38 -7.26 -0.10
CA ARG A 38 4.59 -8.46 0.20
C ARG A 38 4.21 -9.25 -1.05
N LEU A 39 3.87 -10.53 -0.84
CA LEU A 39 3.48 -11.47 -1.91
C LEU A 39 2.30 -10.95 -2.74
N LEU A 40 1.24 -10.52 -2.08
CA LEU A 40 0.03 -10.04 -2.76
C LEU A 40 0.33 -8.85 -3.67
N LEU A 41 1.17 -7.91 -3.21
CA LEU A 41 1.58 -6.78 -4.04
C LEU A 41 2.52 -7.22 -5.18
N ALA A 42 3.37 -8.22 -4.96
CA ALA A 42 4.21 -8.77 -6.04
C ALA A 42 3.34 -9.39 -7.15
N ASN A 43 2.27 -10.10 -6.79
CA ASN A 43 1.32 -10.67 -7.75
C ASN A 43 0.52 -9.57 -8.47
N GLN A 44 0.07 -8.54 -7.75
CA GLN A 44 -0.62 -7.40 -8.35
C GLN A 44 0.28 -6.66 -9.35
N LEU A 45 1.53 -6.35 -8.96
CA LEU A 45 2.49 -5.72 -9.87
C LEU A 45 2.77 -6.61 -11.10
N CYS A 46 2.83 -7.94 -10.90
CA CYS A 46 2.96 -8.87 -12.02
C CYS A 46 1.81 -8.73 -13.01
N SER A 47 0.56 -8.73 -12.53
CA SER A 47 -0.61 -8.55 -13.40
C SER A 47 -0.57 -7.22 -14.15
N GLU A 48 -0.27 -6.11 -13.46
CA GLU A 48 -0.18 -4.79 -14.08
C GLU A 48 0.95 -4.71 -15.13
N PHE A 49 2.13 -5.28 -14.84
CA PHE A 49 3.24 -5.30 -15.79
C PHE A 49 2.96 -6.17 -17.02
N THR A 50 2.36 -7.36 -16.84
CA THR A 50 2.10 -8.30 -17.93
C THR A 50 0.95 -7.86 -18.83
N GLU A 51 0.01 -7.07 -18.32
CA GLU A 51 -1.00 -6.41 -19.14
C GLU A 51 -0.39 -5.46 -20.18
N HIS A 52 0.70 -4.79 -19.82
CA HIS A 52 1.36 -3.79 -20.66
C HIS A 52 2.64 -4.28 -21.39
N ILE A 53 3.23 -5.41 -20.94
CA ILE A 53 4.48 -5.99 -21.48
C ILE A 53 4.24 -7.49 -21.75
N ILE A 54 3.65 -7.79 -22.88
CA ILE A 54 3.14 -9.13 -23.23
C ILE A 54 4.28 -10.13 -23.55
N ASP A 55 5.37 -9.67 -24.15
CA ASP A 55 6.42 -10.55 -24.75
C ASP A 55 7.57 -10.88 -23.77
N ALA A 56 7.43 -10.59 -22.49
CA ALA A 56 8.45 -10.89 -21.50
C ALA A 56 8.17 -12.21 -20.75
N CYS A 57 9.23 -12.99 -20.52
CA CYS A 57 9.15 -14.16 -19.64
C CYS A 57 9.14 -13.74 -18.18
N VAL A 58 8.21 -14.29 -17.41
CA VAL A 58 7.97 -13.93 -16.00
C VAL A 58 8.43 -15.03 -15.07
N LEU A 59 9.13 -14.64 -14.01
CA LEU A 59 9.52 -15.51 -12.90
C LEU A 59 9.16 -14.84 -11.56
N HIS A 60 8.53 -15.58 -10.66
CA HIS A 60 8.36 -15.17 -9.28
C HIS A 60 9.46 -15.74 -8.37
N VAL A 61 10.08 -14.88 -7.56
CA VAL A 61 11.10 -15.31 -6.58
C VAL A 61 10.55 -15.05 -5.18
N HIS A 62 9.70 -15.95 -4.73
CA HIS A 62 9.12 -15.98 -3.37
C HIS A 62 8.51 -17.36 -3.08
N SER A 63 8.14 -17.62 -1.83
CA SER A 63 7.60 -18.92 -1.38
C SER A 63 6.07 -19.04 -1.47
N GLY A 64 5.37 -18.01 -1.92
CA GLY A 64 3.91 -18.01 -2.03
C GLY A 64 3.42 -18.50 -3.38
N ASP A 65 2.11 -18.57 -3.50
CA ASP A 65 1.45 -18.85 -4.77
C ASP A 65 1.69 -17.69 -5.76
N SER A 66 1.91 -18.03 -7.01
CA SER A 66 2.15 -17.11 -8.12
C SER A 66 1.14 -17.32 -9.27
N GLY A 67 0.05 -18.02 -9.01
CA GLY A 67 -0.95 -18.36 -10.01
C GLY A 67 -0.35 -19.21 -11.14
N ASN A 68 -0.50 -18.75 -12.38
CA ASN A 68 -0.04 -19.46 -13.58
C ASN A 68 1.47 -19.27 -13.89
N TYR A 69 2.20 -18.51 -13.08
CA TYR A 69 3.62 -18.23 -13.33
C TYR A 69 4.56 -19.16 -12.56
N HIS A 70 5.73 -19.39 -13.12
CA HIS A 70 6.78 -20.13 -12.42
C HIS A 70 7.25 -19.38 -11.18
N SER A 71 7.38 -20.08 -10.05
CA SER A 71 7.94 -19.53 -8.82
C SER A 71 9.08 -20.41 -8.27
N THR A 72 10.08 -19.77 -7.69
CA THR A 72 11.18 -20.46 -7.04
C THR A 72 11.90 -19.56 -6.04
N THR A 73 12.46 -20.18 -5.00
CA THR A 73 13.40 -19.51 -4.09
C THR A 73 14.82 -20.09 -4.19
N LYS A 74 15.06 -20.99 -5.17
CA LYS A 74 16.36 -21.64 -5.38
C LYS A 74 17.20 -20.82 -6.36
N PRO A 75 18.39 -20.33 -5.96
CA PRO A 75 19.24 -19.51 -6.81
C PRO A 75 19.66 -20.16 -8.13
N ASP A 76 19.94 -21.48 -8.12
CA ASP A 76 20.26 -22.26 -9.32
C ASP A 76 19.11 -22.29 -10.33
N LYS A 77 17.87 -22.38 -9.86
CA LYS A 77 16.69 -22.33 -10.73
C LYS A 77 16.46 -20.94 -11.31
N ILE A 78 16.77 -19.87 -10.56
CA ILE A 78 16.69 -18.49 -11.07
C ILE A 78 17.68 -18.32 -12.23
N SER A 79 18.94 -18.73 -12.05
CA SER A 79 19.96 -18.66 -13.12
C SER A 79 19.61 -19.55 -14.31
N THR A 80 19.09 -20.76 -14.07
CA THR A 80 18.61 -21.66 -15.13
C THR A 80 17.49 -21.03 -15.95
N PHE A 81 16.51 -20.41 -15.30
CA PHE A 81 15.43 -19.68 -15.98
C PHE A 81 15.98 -18.57 -16.88
N CYS A 82 16.89 -17.74 -16.35
CA CYS A 82 17.49 -16.66 -17.13
C CYS A 82 18.34 -17.17 -18.31
N TYR A 83 19.02 -18.30 -18.17
CA TYR A 83 19.75 -18.95 -19.26
C TYR A 83 18.81 -19.54 -20.32
N TYR A 84 17.73 -20.19 -19.92
CA TYR A 84 16.77 -20.79 -20.83
C TYR A 84 16.07 -19.73 -21.69
N PHE A 85 15.63 -18.64 -21.06
CA PHE A 85 14.96 -17.53 -21.72
C PHE A 85 15.91 -16.39 -22.14
N ARG A 86 17.19 -16.67 -22.39
CA ARG A 86 18.19 -15.65 -22.75
C ARG A 86 17.91 -14.90 -24.06
N LYS A 87 17.04 -15.45 -24.92
CA LYS A 87 16.59 -14.84 -26.18
C LYS A 87 15.27 -14.07 -26.06
N GLN A 88 14.81 -13.80 -24.84
CA GLN A 88 13.60 -13.04 -24.55
C GLN A 88 13.86 -12.06 -23.40
N HIS A 89 13.08 -10.99 -23.32
CA HIS A 89 13.08 -10.13 -22.14
C HIS A 89 12.53 -10.90 -20.94
N ARG A 90 13.03 -10.59 -19.75
CA ARG A 90 12.67 -11.29 -18.51
C ARG A 90 12.28 -10.27 -17.44
N ILE A 91 11.20 -10.57 -16.75
CA ILE A 91 10.75 -9.81 -15.59
C ILE A 91 10.73 -10.74 -14.38
N ILE A 92 11.47 -10.39 -13.34
CA ILE A 92 11.52 -11.14 -12.09
C ILE A 92 10.79 -10.35 -11.02
N PHE A 93 9.68 -10.90 -10.52
CA PHE A 93 8.96 -10.33 -9.37
C PHE A 93 9.43 -11.00 -8.10
N THR A 94 9.82 -10.20 -7.12
CA THR A 94 10.31 -10.71 -5.84
C THR A 94 9.83 -9.85 -4.67
N THR A 95 9.95 -10.39 -3.47
CA THR A 95 9.73 -9.60 -2.25
C THR A 95 11.07 -9.17 -1.66
N TYR A 96 11.06 -8.12 -0.83
CA TYR A 96 12.26 -7.72 -0.06
C TYR A 96 12.86 -8.90 0.72
N HIS A 97 12.01 -9.79 1.26
CA HIS A 97 12.43 -10.99 1.98
C HIS A 97 13.19 -11.99 1.11
N SER A 98 12.82 -12.10 -0.17
CA SER A 98 13.41 -13.07 -1.11
C SER A 98 14.49 -12.47 -2.01
N LEU A 99 14.71 -11.16 -1.98
CA LEU A 99 15.64 -10.44 -2.84
C LEU A 99 17.08 -11.01 -2.76
N HIS A 100 17.50 -11.46 -1.58
CA HIS A 100 18.82 -12.09 -1.41
C HIS A 100 18.99 -13.35 -2.27
N LYS A 101 17.91 -14.07 -2.62
CA LYS A 101 17.98 -15.24 -3.54
C LYS A 101 18.29 -14.82 -4.97
N VAL A 102 17.85 -13.64 -5.37
CA VAL A 102 18.22 -13.05 -6.66
C VAL A 102 19.70 -12.65 -6.65
N VAL A 103 20.21 -12.12 -5.54
CA VAL A 103 21.66 -11.85 -5.37
C VAL A 103 22.46 -13.14 -5.46
N GLU A 104 22.08 -14.18 -4.73
CA GLU A 104 22.76 -15.49 -4.68
C GLU A 104 22.77 -16.20 -6.06
N SER A 105 21.80 -15.92 -6.92
CA SER A 105 21.73 -16.55 -8.27
C SER A 105 22.79 -16.02 -9.24
N GLY A 106 23.41 -14.89 -8.95
CA GLY A 106 24.48 -14.31 -9.77
C GLY A 106 24.06 -13.83 -11.17
N ILE A 107 22.74 -13.67 -11.43
CA ILE A 107 22.25 -13.23 -12.73
C ILE A 107 22.58 -11.75 -12.98
N ASN A 108 22.72 -11.39 -14.24
CA ASN A 108 22.80 -9.99 -14.64
C ASN A 108 21.41 -9.34 -14.64
N VAL A 109 21.30 -8.19 -14.03
CA VAL A 109 20.10 -7.38 -13.94
C VAL A 109 20.36 -6.04 -14.63
N ASP A 110 19.51 -5.68 -15.58
CA ASP A 110 19.63 -4.43 -16.36
C ASP A 110 18.95 -3.24 -15.63
N ALA A 111 17.85 -3.48 -14.94
CA ALA A 111 17.21 -2.51 -14.07
C ALA A 111 16.49 -3.18 -12.90
N ILE A 112 16.38 -2.47 -11.78
CA ILE A 112 15.65 -2.92 -10.61
C ILE A 112 14.74 -1.81 -10.09
N TYR A 113 13.47 -2.16 -9.83
CA TYR A 113 12.44 -1.27 -9.33
C TYR A 113 12.05 -1.69 -7.91
N PHE A 114 12.27 -0.83 -6.95
CA PHE A 114 11.89 -1.03 -5.57
C PHE A 114 10.57 -0.30 -5.31
N ASP A 115 9.46 -1.04 -5.22
CA ASP A 115 8.19 -0.46 -4.81
C ASP A 115 8.11 -0.37 -3.28
N GLU A 116 7.37 0.64 -2.79
CA GLU A 116 7.33 1.03 -1.37
C GLU A 116 8.74 1.07 -0.76
N ALA A 117 9.61 1.82 -1.42
CA ALA A 117 11.07 1.82 -1.19
C ALA A 117 11.50 2.26 0.21
N HIS A 118 10.60 2.83 1.03
CA HIS A 118 10.86 3.04 2.46
C HIS A 118 11.14 1.73 3.23
N ASN A 119 10.85 0.56 2.63
CA ASN A 119 11.24 -0.75 3.16
C ASN A 119 12.73 -1.07 2.95
N SER A 120 13.37 -0.47 1.96
CA SER A 120 14.77 -0.72 1.58
C SER A 120 15.77 -0.45 2.72
N VAL A 121 15.43 0.41 3.67
CA VAL A 121 16.27 0.76 4.82
C VAL A 121 16.12 -0.19 6.01
N GLN A 122 15.29 -1.23 5.91
CA GLN A 122 15.16 -2.23 6.98
C GLN A 122 16.43 -3.08 7.05
N ARG A 123 16.90 -3.32 8.27
CA ARG A 123 18.19 -4.01 8.56
C ARG A 123 18.34 -5.32 7.77
N ASN A 124 17.28 -6.10 7.67
CA ASN A 124 17.32 -7.42 7.01
C ASN A 124 17.29 -7.33 5.47
N PHE A 125 16.81 -6.22 4.91
CA PHE A 125 16.68 -6.03 3.46
C PHE A 125 17.84 -5.24 2.86
N TYR A 126 18.39 -4.32 3.64
CA TYR A 126 19.42 -3.39 3.20
C TYR A 126 20.64 -4.05 2.53
N PRO A 127 21.19 -5.21 3.00
CA PRO A 127 22.34 -5.83 2.33
C PRO A 127 22.09 -6.19 0.87
N ALA A 128 20.91 -6.76 0.55
CA ALA A 128 20.55 -7.10 -0.83
C ALA A 128 20.26 -5.83 -1.66
N VAL A 129 19.60 -4.83 -1.06
CA VAL A 129 19.37 -3.53 -1.70
C VAL A 129 20.70 -2.86 -2.06
N LYS A 130 21.64 -2.80 -1.11
CA LYS A 130 22.98 -2.24 -1.31
C LYS A 130 23.73 -2.95 -2.44
N PHE A 131 23.65 -4.28 -2.51
CA PHE A 131 24.26 -5.05 -3.57
C PHE A 131 23.81 -4.58 -4.96
N PHE A 132 22.51 -4.44 -5.17
CA PHE A 132 21.98 -3.99 -6.46
C PHE A 132 22.26 -2.51 -6.71
N ALA A 133 22.07 -1.64 -5.73
CA ALA A 133 22.30 -0.21 -5.88
C ALA A 133 23.74 0.14 -6.27
N THR A 134 24.72 -0.69 -5.88
CA THR A 134 26.14 -0.48 -6.22
C THR A 134 26.59 -1.17 -7.51
N ARG A 135 25.79 -2.06 -8.08
CA ARG A 135 26.22 -2.92 -9.21
C ARG A 135 25.37 -2.85 -10.46
N VAL A 136 24.12 -2.41 -10.34
CA VAL A 136 23.23 -2.27 -11.51
C VAL A 136 23.50 -0.93 -12.20
N HIS A 137 24.34 -0.96 -13.23
CA HIS A 137 24.74 0.25 -13.96
C HIS A 137 23.61 0.84 -14.83
N GLY A 138 22.54 0.12 -15.08
CA GLY A 138 21.42 0.57 -15.91
C GLY A 138 20.31 1.30 -15.16
N GLY A 139 20.31 1.25 -13.86
CA GLY A 139 19.35 1.95 -13.04
C GLY A 139 18.75 1.11 -11.89
N CYS A 140 18.90 1.67 -10.72
CA CYS A 140 18.25 1.22 -9.50
C CYS A 140 17.24 2.30 -9.11
N TYR A 141 15.94 1.97 -9.17
CA TYR A 141 14.86 2.93 -9.03
C TYR A 141 14.07 2.67 -7.76
N PHE A 142 13.96 3.68 -6.92
CA PHE A 142 13.27 3.64 -5.64
C PHE A 142 11.97 4.44 -5.71
N PHE A 143 10.83 3.75 -5.63
CA PHE A 143 9.50 4.36 -5.68
C PHE A 143 8.86 4.36 -4.29
N THR A 144 8.43 5.51 -3.82
CA THR A 144 7.69 5.63 -2.56
C THR A 144 6.84 6.89 -2.54
N ALA A 145 5.74 6.86 -1.78
CA ALA A 145 5.00 8.08 -1.45
C ALA A 145 5.63 8.81 -0.24
N THR A 146 6.33 8.06 0.62
CA THR A 146 6.81 8.56 1.90
C THR A 146 8.24 8.08 2.14
N PRO A 147 9.25 8.85 1.72
CA PRO A 147 10.65 8.54 1.99
C PRO A 147 10.91 8.39 3.50
N LYS A 148 11.77 7.46 3.87
CA LYS A 148 12.11 7.19 5.26
C LYS A 148 13.55 7.61 5.54
N PHE A 149 13.71 8.73 6.26
CA PHE A 149 15.00 9.31 6.57
C PHE A 149 15.49 8.91 7.96
N SER A 150 16.80 8.83 8.11
CA SER A 150 17.45 8.69 9.41
C SER A 150 17.95 10.03 9.92
N GLY A 151 17.67 10.33 11.17
CA GLY A 151 18.25 11.48 11.88
C GLY A 151 19.58 11.16 12.57
N THR A 152 20.13 9.94 12.38
CA THR A 152 21.38 9.51 13.03
C THR A 152 22.23 8.65 12.11
N ASP A 153 23.54 8.68 12.29
CA ASP A 153 24.48 7.83 11.54
C ASP A 153 24.43 6.34 11.96
N LYS A 154 23.70 6.02 13.03
CA LYS A 154 23.57 4.64 13.52
C LYS A 154 22.64 3.77 12.68
N ARG A 155 21.79 4.37 11.86
CA ARG A 155 20.83 3.68 11.00
C ARG A 155 20.86 4.29 9.60
N VAL A 156 20.78 3.45 8.60
CA VAL A 156 20.67 3.89 7.22
C VAL A 156 19.25 4.39 6.97
N GLY A 157 19.13 5.59 6.44
CA GLY A 157 17.88 6.15 5.93
C GLY A 157 17.94 6.32 4.41
N MET A 158 16.82 6.66 3.77
CA MET A 158 16.80 6.98 2.33
C MET A 158 17.49 8.32 2.00
N ASN A 159 17.93 9.06 3.03
CA ASN A 159 18.84 10.21 2.91
C ASN A 159 20.32 9.81 2.82
N ASP A 160 20.64 8.51 2.84
CA ASP A 160 21.98 8.01 2.57
C ASP A 160 22.31 8.13 1.07
N ASN A 161 23.58 8.40 0.74
CA ASN A 161 24.07 8.57 -0.62
C ASN A 161 23.77 7.36 -1.54
N LEU A 162 23.60 6.15 -0.97
CA LEU A 162 23.23 4.96 -1.72
C LEU A 162 21.91 5.12 -2.50
N PHE A 163 20.95 5.87 -1.94
CA PHE A 163 19.64 6.08 -2.56
C PHE A 163 19.64 7.25 -3.55
N GLY A 164 20.70 8.05 -3.59
CA GLY A 164 20.76 9.27 -4.36
C GLY A 164 19.78 10.34 -3.86
N GLY A 165 19.60 11.39 -4.63
CA GLY A 165 18.57 12.40 -4.37
C GLY A 165 17.21 12.03 -4.93
N ILE A 166 16.17 12.76 -4.55
CA ILE A 166 14.85 12.68 -5.18
C ILE A 166 14.95 13.27 -6.58
N ILE A 167 15.02 12.40 -7.59
CA ILE A 167 15.16 12.84 -9.01
C ILE A 167 13.82 13.29 -9.61
N TYR A 168 12.72 12.86 -9.04
CA TYR A 168 11.38 13.23 -9.48
C TYR A 168 10.41 13.19 -8.31
N ASN A 169 9.72 14.29 -8.10
CA ASN A 169 8.63 14.44 -7.15
C ASN A 169 7.38 14.87 -7.89
N VAL A 170 6.27 14.17 -7.68
CA VAL A 170 4.95 14.57 -8.18
C VAL A 170 4.18 15.22 -7.04
N PRO A 171 3.97 16.54 -7.05
CA PRO A 171 3.19 17.21 -6.02
C PRO A 171 1.74 16.73 -6.02
N ALA A 172 1.19 16.44 -4.83
CA ALA A 172 -0.21 16.03 -4.72
C ALA A 172 -1.21 17.05 -5.30
N PRO A 173 -1.01 18.39 -5.16
CA PRO A 173 -1.87 19.37 -5.80
C PRO A 173 -1.99 19.20 -7.33
N LYS A 174 -0.90 18.88 -8.02
CA LYS A 174 -0.92 18.63 -9.48
C LYS A 174 -1.72 17.37 -9.84
N LEU A 175 -1.66 16.34 -8.99
CA LEU A 175 -2.46 15.13 -9.19
C LEU A 175 -3.95 15.38 -8.95
N VAL A 176 -4.29 16.25 -8.00
CA VAL A 176 -5.66 16.72 -7.76
C VAL A 176 -6.16 17.55 -8.95
N GLU A 177 -5.37 18.52 -9.41
CA GLU A 177 -5.69 19.37 -10.57
C GLU A 177 -5.94 18.54 -11.84
N SER A 178 -5.15 17.49 -12.06
CA SER A 178 -5.31 16.56 -13.19
C SER A 178 -6.43 15.54 -13.02
N GLY A 179 -7.09 15.47 -11.87
CA GLY A 179 -8.09 14.46 -11.56
C GLY A 179 -7.53 13.05 -11.34
N THR A 180 -6.20 12.89 -11.25
CA THR A 180 -5.57 11.59 -11.01
C THR A 180 -5.85 11.06 -9.60
N ILE A 181 -5.92 11.97 -8.63
CA ILE A 181 -6.42 11.72 -7.28
C ILE A 181 -7.43 12.82 -6.90
N LEU A 182 -8.26 12.53 -5.90
CA LEU A 182 -9.22 13.50 -5.37
C LEU A 182 -8.62 14.27 -4.18
N PRO A 183 -9.12 15.48 -3.89
CA PRO A 183 -8.72 16.20 -2.69
C PRO A 183 -9.21 15.48 -1.42
N PRO A 184 -8.45 15.50 -0.32
CA PRO A 184 -8.94 15.02 0.97
C PRO A 184 -9.82 16.06 1.66
N GLU A 185 -10.93 15.62 2.24
CA GLU A 185 -11.73 16.39 3.17
C GLU A 185 -11.56 15.82 4.58
N ILE A 186 -10.94 16.57 5.48
CA ILE A 186 -10.60 16.13 6.83
C ILE A 186 -11.60 16.67 7.84
N LYS A 187 -12.26 15.78 8.57
CA LYS A 187 -13.20 16.09 9.64
C LYS A 187 -12.67 15.56 10.98
N THR A 188 -12.49 16.46 11.95
CA THR A 188 -12.24 16.06 13.34
C THR A 188 -13.54 16.13 14.10
N VAL A 189 -13.99 14.98 14.60
CA VAL A 189 -15.26 14.88 15.35
C VAL A 189 -14.96 14.80 16.83
N THR A 190 -15.50 15.72 17.60
CA THR A 190 -15.31 15.78 19.06
C THR A 190 -16.41 15.01 19.78
N ILE A 191 -16.02 13.97 20.50
CA ILE A 191 -16.90 13.13 21.31
C ILE A 191 -16.79 13.59 22.77
N PRO A 192 -17.88 14.02 23.41
CA PRO A 192 -17.83 14.68 24.72
C PRO A 192 -17.59 13.70 25.89
N VAL A 193 -17.31 12.45 25.63
CA VAL A 193 -17.02 11.43 26.65
C VAL A 193 -15.57 10.96 26.57
N PRO A 194 -14.96 10.51 27.69
CA PRO A 194 -13.61 9.98 27.68
C PRO A 194 -13.59 8.55 27.11
N ARG A 195 -12.69 8.26 26.18
CA ARG A 195 -12.45 6.91 25.68
C ARG A 195 -11.47 6.18 26.58
N ARG A 196 -11.92 5.05 27.15
CA ARG A 196 -11.06 4.16 27.93
C ARG A 196 -10.18 3.28 27.01
N LYS A 197 -9.18 2.66 27.60
CA LYS A 197 -8.37 1.67 26.87
C LYS A 197 -9.26 0.49 26.46
N ASP A 198 -9.15 0.09 25.20
CA ASP A 198 -9.90 -1.04 24.61
C ASP A 198 -11.45 -0.87 24.70
N ASP A 199 -11.95 0.36 24.62
CA ASP A 199 -13.38 0.69 24.70
C ASP A 199 -14.12 0.43 23.40
N HIS A 200 -14.35 -0.85 23.13
CA HIS A 200 -14.96 -1.31 21.87
C HIS A 200 -16.44 -0.89 21.73
N HIS A 201 -17.18 -0.71 22.83
CA HIS A 201 -18.56 -0.22 22.77
C HIS A 201 -18.61 1.23 22.27
N LEU A 202 -17.80 2.11 22.87
CA LEU A 202 -17.72 3.51 22.43
C LEU A 202 -17.18 3.63 21.00
N ASP A 203 -16.24 2.75 20.59
CA ASP A 203 -15.77 2.71 19.22
C ASP A 203 -16.89 2.30 18.24
N CYS A 204 -17.75 1.34 18.59
CA CYS A 204 -18.92 0.97 17.78
C CYS A 204 -19.94 2.10 17.69
N GLU A 205 -20.30 2.72 18.84
CA GLU A 205 -21.21 3.86 18.88
C GLU A 205 -20.71 5.02 18.01
N THR A 206 -19.41 5.34 18.14
CA THR A 206 -18.75 6.37 17.34
C THR A 206 -18.84 6.07 15.84
N LEU A 207 -18.54 4.83 15.44
CA LEU A 207 -18.61 4.43 14.03
C LEU A 207 -20.03 4.49 13.47
N LEU A 208 -21.00 3.97 14.22
CA LEU A 208 -22.41 3.99 13.81
C LEU A 208 -22.93 5.41 13.69
N ASP A 209 -22.60 6.30 14.64
CA ASP A 209 -22.96 7.73 14.56
C ASP A 209 -22.41 8.37 13.28
N GLN A 210 -21.14 8.11 12.94
CA GLN A 210 -20.53 8.65 11.73
C GLN A 210 -21.16 8.08 10.45
N ILE A 211 -21.45 6.77 10.42
CA ILE A 211 -22.00 6.09 9.23
C ILE A 211 -23.46 6.52 8.99
N VAL A 212 -24.25 6.68 10.05
CA VAL A 212 -25.69 6.98 9.94
C VAL A 212 -25.98 8.46 9.71
N ASN A 213 -25.20 9.33 10.37
CA ASN A 213 -25.54 10.76 10.43
C ASN A 213 -24.72 11.64 9.49
N HIS A 214 -23.85 11.03 8.66
CA HIS A 214 -23.01 11.79 7.74
C HIS A 214 -23.07 11.25 6.31
N ASP A 215 -22.96 12.15 5.35
CA ASP A 215 -22.94 11.80 3.92
C ASP A 215 -21.59 11.18 3.51
N HIS A 216 -21.58 10.54 2.36
CA HIS A 216 -20.40 9.91 1.76
C HIS A 216 -19.80 8.73 2.57
N MET A 217 -20.66 8.01 3.29
CA MET A 217 -20.29 6.84 4.09
C MET A 217 -20.66 5.51 3.44
N GLU A 218 -20.86 5.45 2.11
CA GLU A 218 -21.29 4.24 1.40
C GLU A 218 -20.24 3.12 1.46
N LYS A 219 -18.96 3.47 1.35
CA LYS A 219 -17.84 2.51 1.33
C LYS A 219 -16.73 2.96 2.29
N VAL A 220 -16.83 2.48 3.52
CA VAL A 220 -16.05 2.99 4.64
C VAL A 220 -14.87 2.08 4.97
N LEU A 221 -13.67 2.64 4.99
CA LEU A 221 -12.48 1.99 5.54
C LEU A 221 -12.29 2.40 7.01
N VAL A 222 -12.22 1.44 7.90
CA VAL A 222 -12.00 1.68 9.34
C VAL A 222 -10.65 1.14 9.77
N ALA A 223 -9.78 2.04 10.23
CA ALA A 223 -8.54 1.68 10.88
C ALA A 223 -8.78 1.41 12.38
N ALA A 224 -9.03 0.16 12.71
CA ALA A 224 -9.33 -0.28 14.08
C ALA A 224 -8.15 -0.06 15.05
N PRO A 225 -8.40 0.14 16.35
CA PRO A 225 -7.36 0.40 17.35
C PRO A 225 -6.32 -0.72 17.47
N ASN A 226 -6.77 -1.95 17.51
CA ASN A 226 -5.95 -3.17 17.50
C ASN A 226 -6.83 -4.39 17.20
N THR A 227 -6.21 -5.54 16.95
CA THR A 227 -6.94 -6.78 16.65
C THR A 227 -7.87 -7.24 17.77
N LYS A 228 -7.50 -7.02 19.05
CA LYS A 228 -8.32 -7.42 20.19
C LYS A 228 -9.62 -6.59 20.24
N VAL A 229 -9.50 -5.29 20.12
CA VAL A 229 -10.67 -4.39 20.08
C VAL A 229 -11.55 -4.71 18.88
N LEU A 230 -10.96 -4.89 17.69
CA LEU A 230 -11.69 -5.29 16.49
C LEU A 230 -12.51 -6.57 16.73
N MET A 231 -11.89 -7.61 17.28
CA MET A 231 -12.62 -8.86 17.57
C MET A 231 -13.75 -8.65 18.56
N ARG A 232 -13.57 -7.82 19.59
CA ARG A 232 -14.63 -7.53 20.57
C ARG A 232 -15.77 -6.70 19.96
N MET A 233 -15.48 -5.75 19.10
CA MET A 233 -16.51 -5.04 18.33
C MET A 233 -17.40 -6.00 17.53
N LEU A 234 -16.79 -7.01 16.92
CA LEU A 234 -17.49 -7.99 16.08
C LEU A 234 -18.25 -9.06 16.87
N SER A 235 -17.79 -9.44 18.07
CA SER A 235 -18.33 -10.59 18.82
C SER A 235 -19.08 -10.22 20.11
N GLU A 236 -18.88 -9.04 20.66
CA GLU A 236 -19.47 -8.63 21.94
C GLU A 236 -20.50 -7.49 21.78
N THR A 237 -20.78 -7.05 20.55
CA THR A 237 -21.75 -5.98 20.24
C THR A 237 -22.65 -6.34 19.06
N GLU A 238 -23.78 -5.66 18.93
CA GLU A 238 -24.69 -5.76 17.79
C GLU A 238 -24.24 -4.92 16.56
N PHE A 239 -22.97 -4.52 16.51
CA PHE A 239 -22.44 -3.62 15.49
C PHE A 239 -22.64 -4.18 14.07
N CYS A 240 -22.29 -5.45 13.83
CA CYS A 240 -22.47 -6.07 12.53
C CYS A 240 -23.93 -6.19 12.13
N SER A 241 -24.78 -6.69 13.03
CA SER A 241 -26.23 -6.86 12.77
C SER A 241 -26.90 -5.52 12.45
N PHE A 242 -26.48 -4.45 13.14
CA PHE A 242 -27.01 -3.12 12.88
C PHE A 242 -26.55 -2.58 11.52
N LEU A 243 -25.30 -2.77 11.12
CA LEU A 243 -24.80 -2.39 9.80
C LEU A 243 -25.52 -3.18 8.69
N GLU A 244 -25.69 -4.48 8.86
CA GLU A 244 -26.45 -5.34 7.93
C GLU A 244 -27.90 -4.86 7.78
N TRP A 245 -28.55 -4.45 8.88
CA TRP A 245 -29.89 -3.86 8.84
C TRP A 245 -29.95 -2.53 8.07
N LEU A 246 -28.87 -1.74 8.13
CA LEU A 246 -28.71 -0.52 7.32
C LEU A 246 -28.35 -0.77 5.86
N GLY A 247 -28.20 -2.03 5.46
CA GLY A 247 -27.84 -2.43 4.10
C GLY A 247 -26.34 -2.39 3.80
N TYR A 248 -25.49 -2.43 4.83
CA TYR A 248 -24.04 -2.54 4.64
C TYR A 248 -23.57 -3.98 4.77
N ASP A 249 -22.69 -4.39 3.88
CA ASP A 249 -21.90 -5.60 4.07
C ASP A 249 -20.66 -5.31 4.95
N VAL A 250 -20.34 -6.23 5.86
CA VAL A 250 -19.22 -6.06 6.79
C VAL A 250 -18.05 -6.94 6.39
N PHE A 251 -16.98 -6.29 5.96
CA PHE A 251 -15.72 -6.93 5.60
C PHE A 251 -14.71 -6.73 6.72
N TRP A 252 -14.05 -7.79 7.13
CA TRP A 252 -12.94 -7.64 8.05
C TRP A 252 -11.83 -8.67 7.82
N ILE A 253 -10.59 -8.25 8.07
CA ILE A 253 -9.43 -9.08 7.85
C ILE A 253 -8.37 -8.84 8.91
N THR A 254 -7.82 -9.93 9.47
CA THR A 254 -6.70 -9.90 10.40
C THR A 254 -5.66 -10.96 10.05
N ALA A 255 -4.40 -10.74 10.46
CA ALA A 255 -3.34 -11.70 10.24
C ALA A 255 -3.60 -13.04 10.96
N LYS A 256 -4.22 -13.00 12.13
CA LYS A 256 -4.45 -14.17 12.98
C LYS A 256 -5.68 -14.98 12.57
N HIS A 257 -6.78 -14.32 12.21
CA HIS A 257 -8.07 -14.98 12.02
C HIS A 257 -8.42 -15.19 10.54
N GLY A 258 -7.73 -14.47 9.63
CA GLY A 258 -8.00 -14.53 8.20
C GLY A 258 -9.01 -13.46 7.76
N ALA A 259 -9.75 -13.74 6.69
CA ALA A 259 -10.67 -12.84 6.02
C ALA A 259 -12.12 -13.30 6.19
N PHE A 260 -13.03 -12.35 6.38
CA PHE A 260 -14.45 -12.61 6.62
C PHE A 260 -15.32 -11.57 5.92
N ILE A 261 -16.47 -12.01 5.42
CA ILE A 261 -17.54 -11.20 4.84
C ILE A 261 -18.84 -11.59 5.55
N ASN A 262 -19.54 -10.64 6.17
CA ASN A 262 -20.78 -10.87 6.93
C ASN A 262 -20.65 -12.08 7.88
N ASN A 263 -19.61 -12.09 8.70
CA ASN A 263 -19.26 -13.15 9.65
C ASN A 263 -18.97 -14.54 9.05
N LYS A 264 -18.95 -14.68 7.70
CA LYS A 264 -18.53 -15.91 7.03
C LYS A 264 -17.05 -15.85 6.67
N LYS A 265 -16.30 -16.88 7.08
CA LYS A 265 -14.89 -17.00 6.70
C LYS A 265 -14.77 -17.30 5.20
N VAL A 266 -13.90 -16.58 4.52
CA VAL A 266 -13.62 -16.75 3.10
C VAL A 266 -12.11 -16.90 2.86
N SER A 267 -11.72 -17.34 1.65
CA SER A 267 -10.32 -17.28 1.24
C SER A 267 -9.88 -15.82 1.10
N ARG A 268 -8.57 -15.57 1.08
CA ARG A 268 -8.07 -14.21 0.85
C ARG A 268 -8.38 -13.73 -0.57
N ASP A 269 -8.31 -14.62 -1.53
CA ASP A 269 -8.56 -14.30 -2.93
C ASP A 269 -10.04 -13.93 -3.11
N ASP A 270 -10.98 -14.77 -2.64
CA ASP A 270 -12.41 -14.46 -2.66
C ASP A 270 -12.73 -13.14 -1.94
N PHE A 271 -12.06 -12.88 -0.80
CA PHE A 271 -12.25 -11.63 -0.07
C PHE A 271 -11.86 -10.40 -0.91
N PHE A 272 -10.71 -10.43 -1.57
CA PHE A 272 -10.25 -9.30 -2.36
C PHE A 272 -11.00 -9.17 -3.68
N ASP A 273 -11.43 -10.28 -4.28
CA ASP A 273 -12.24 -10.27 -5.50
C ASP A 273 -13.63 -9.72 -5.22
N THR A 274 -14.33 -10.19 -4.19
CA THR A 274 -15.62 -9.66 -3.75
C THR A 274 -15.52 -8.18 -3.37
N MET A 275 -14.44 -7.79 -2.66
CA MET A 275 -14.21 -6.40 -2.27
C MET A 275 -13.98 -5.49 -3.51
N ARG A 276 -13.37 -6.01 -4.57
CA ARG A 276 -13.19 -5.29 -5.84
C ARG A 276 -14.54 -5.11 -6.54
N GLU A 277 -15.32 -6.18 -6.68
CA GLU A 277 -16.67 -6.14 -7.25
C GLU A 277 -17.56 -5.12 -6.53
N TYR A 278 -17.58 -5.16 -5.20
CA TYR A 278 -18.35 -4.22 -4.37
C TYR A 278 -17.83 -2.78 -4.49
N GLY A 279 -16.53 -2.62 -4.64
CA GLY A 279 -15.92 -1.31 -4.84
C GLY A 279 -16.33 -0.65 -6.13
N GLU A 280 -16.52 -1.43 -7.20
CA GLU A 280 -16.91 -0.99 -8.54
C GLU A 280 -18.42 -0.80 -8.70
N ASP A 281 -19.24 -1.50 -7.91
CA ASP A 281 -20.69 -1.41 -7.92
C ASP A 281 -21.19 -0.18 -7.12
N PRO A 282 -21.82 0.82 -7.75
CA PRO A 282 -22.29 2.03 -7.05
C PRO A 282 -23.41 1.76 -6.05
N ASP A 283 -24.18 0.70 -6.21
CA ASP A 283 -25.30 0.37 -5.33
C ASP A 283 -24.89 -0.38 -4.05
N LYS A 284 -23.65 -0.85 -4.00
CA LYS A 284 -23.12 -1.59 -2.85
C LYS A 284 -22.60 -0.67 -1.78
N LYS A 285 -22.98 -0.98 -0.53
CA LYS A 285 -22.47 -0.33 0.68
C LYS A 285 -21.70 -1.32 1.52
N PHE A 286 -20.54 -0.93 2.02
CA PHE A 286 -19.76 -1.78 2.90
C PHE A 286 -18.92 -1.02 3.93
N VAL A 287 -18.64 -1.69 5.03
CA VAL A 287 -17.66 -1.27 6.04
C VAL A 287 -16.53 -2.27 6.08
N LEU A 288 -15.32 -1.83 5.81
CA LEU A 288 -14.11 -2.63 5.81
C LEU A 288 -13.27 -2.32 7.05
N LEU A 289 -13.22 -3.26 8.00
CA LEU A 289 -12.46 -3.10 9.24
C LEU A 289 -11.11 -3.82 9.14
N HIS A 290 -10.05 -3.11 9.47
CA HIS A 290 -8.71 -3.69 9.50
C HIS A 290 -7.83 -3.08 10.60
N TYR A 291 -6.75 -3.80 10.96
CA TYR A 291 -5.72 -3.24 11.83
C TYR A 291 -4.44 -2.90 11.05
N SER A 292 -3.83 -3.83 10.34
CA SER A 292 -2.53 -3.59 9.68
C SER A 292 -2.41 -4.18 8.26
N ILE A 293 -3.25 -5.14 7.88
CA ILE A 293 -3.09 -5.91 6.63
C ILE A 293 -3.26 -5.04 5.39
N LEU A 294 -4.14 -4.05 5.45
CA LEU A 294 -4.41 -3.18 4.31
C LEU A 294 -3.44 -1.99 4.20
N SER A 295 -2.53 -1.80 5.16
CA SER A 295 -1.56 -0.70 5.11
C SER A 295 -0.55 -0.83 3.95
N GLU A 296 -0.42 -1.99 3.34
CA GLU A 296 0.59 -2.24 2.32
C GLU A 296 -0.03 -2.64 0.96
N GLY A 297 -0.18 -1.65 0.09
CA GLY A 297 -0.32 -1.85 -1.36
C GLY A 297 -1.64 -2.40 -1.92
N ILE A 298 -2.57 -2.89 -1.10
CA ILE A 298 -3.81 -3.50 -1.59
C ILE A 298 -4.75 -2.42 -2.15
N SER A 299 -5.20 -2.60 -3.38
CA SER A 299 -6.20 -1.73 -4.00
C SER A 299 -7.60 -2.08 -3.50
N VAL A 300 -8.30 -1.09 -2.96
CA VAL A 300 -9.73 -1.16 -2.67
C VAL A 300 -10.40 -0.07 -3.51
N PRO A 301 -11.07 -0.41 -4.61
CA PRO A 301 -11.74 0.58 -5.42
C PRO A 301 -12.95 1.17 -4.69
N GLY A 302 -13.40 2.33 -5.13
CA GLY A 302 -14.67 2.94 -4.70
C GLY A 302 -14.76 3.41 -3.25
N LEU A 303 -13.72 3.28 -2.41
CA LEU A 303 -13.77 3.77 -1.03
C LEU A 303 -14.13 5.26 -0.99
N THR A 304 -15.17 5.60 -0.23
CA THR A 304 -15.63 6.99 -0.04
C THR A 304 -15.02 7.63 1.19
N SER A 305 -14.88 6.88 2.27
CA SER A 305 -14.49 7.41 3.58
C SER A 305 -13.46 6.55 4.31
N LEU A 306 -12.66 7.21 5.14
CA LEU A 306 -11.69 6.61 6.07
C LEU A 306 -11.97 7.10 7.48
N ILE A 307 -12.17 6.20 8.44
CA ILE A 307 -12.28 6.53 9.86
C ILE A 307 -11.06 6.01 10.63
N LEU A 308 -10.35 6.90 11.30
CA LEU A 308 -9.12 6.61 12.03
C LEU A 308 -9.37 6.47 13.53
N LEU A 309 -9.59 5.25 14.03
CA LEU A 309 -9.76 4.97 15.47
C LEU A 309 -8.43 4.75 16.21
N ARG A 310 -7.32 4.78 15.52
CA ARG A 310 -5.98 4.58 16.12
C ARG A 310 -4.96 5.60 15.66
N ASN A 311 -3.93 5.77 16.48
CA ASN A 311 -2.76 6.51 16.08
C ASN A 311 -1.92 5.67 15.11
N MET A 312 -1.59 6.24 13.96
CA MET A 312 -0.78 5.62 12.92
C MET A 312 0.57 6.34 12.79
N ASN A 313 1.58 5.61 12.33
CA ASN A 313 2.78 6.29 11.84
C ASN A 313 2.49 7.02 10.51
N VAL A 314 3.40 7.90 10.11
CA VAL A 314 3.21 8.74 8.91
C VAL A 314 3.03 7.93 7.64
N ILE A 315 3.77 6.84 7.48
CA ILE A 315 3.70 5.97 6.28
C ILE A 315 2.32 5.31 6.19
N GLU A 316 1.88 4.66 7.28
CA GLU A 316 0.55 4.04 7.32
C GLU A 316 -0.57 5.05 7.09
N MET A 317 -0.43 6.27 7.63
CA MET A 317 -1.39 7.35 7.43
C MET A 317 -1.47 7.78 5.97
N CYS A 318 -0.35 8.07 5.33
CA CYS A 318 -0.30 8.43 3.92
C CYS A 318 -0.87 7.32 3.02
N GLN A 319 -0.57 6.06 3.32
CA GLN A 319 -1.10 4.92 2.59
C GLN A 319 -2.62 4.76 2.77
N SER A 320 -3.14 4.94 3.98
CA SER A 320 -4.57 4.83 4.27
C SER A 320 -5.36 5.97 3.65
N VAL A 321 -4.88 7.21 3.78
CA VAL A 321 -5.44 8.39 3.12
C VAL A 321 -5.47 8.21 1.61
N GLY A 322 -4.36 7.83 0.99
CA GLY A 322 -4.28 7.66 -0.46
C GLY A 322 -5.24 6.62 -1.04
N ARG A 323 -5.80 5.71 -0.24
CA ARG A 323 -6.82 4.75 -0.70
C ARG A 323 -8.17 5.40 -0.96
N VAL A 324 -8.55 6.34 -0.12
CA VAL A 324 -9.82 7.06 -0.26
C VAL A 324 -9.73 8.27 -1.19
N LEU A 325 -8.56 8.57 -1.73
CA LEU A 325 -8.39 9.65 -2.71
C LEU A 325 -8.46 9.16 -4.17
N ARG A 326 -8.70 7.90 -4.40
CA ARG A 326 -8.87 7.38 -5.75
C ARG A 326 -10.19 7.86 -6.36
N PRO A 327 -10.18 8.29 -7.62
CA PRO A 327 -11.41 8.64 -8.33
C PRO A 327 -12.37 7.46 -8.41
N ALA A 328 -13.64 7.75 -8.29
CA ALA A 328 -14.75 6.83 -8.52
C ALA A 328 -15.92 7.63 -9.10
N PRO A 329 -16.92 7.01 -9.76
CA PRO A 329 -18.11 7.71 -10.22
C PRO A 329 -18.75 8.52 -9.10
N ASP A 330 -19.19 9.73 -9.39
CA ASP A 330 -19.90 10.66 -8.50
C ASP A 330 -19.15 11.11 -7.23
N LYS A 331 -17.90 10.72 -7.11
CA LYS A 331 -17.05 11.05 -5.96
C LYS A 331 -16.20 12.29 -6.25
N GLN A 332 -16.32 13.31 -5.40
CA GLN A 332 -15.62 14.60 -5.55
C GLN A 332 -14.40 14.74 -4.63
N PHE A 333 -14.36 14.04 -3.50
CA PHE A 333 -13.29 14.09 -2.50
C PHE A 333 -13.17 12.77 -1.73
N GLY A 334 -12.08 12.58 -1.02
CA GLY A 334 -11.92 11.49 -0.05
C GLY A 334 -12.23 12.00 1.36
N ASN A 335 -13.27 11.47 1.99
CA ASN A 335 -13.66 11.88 3.34
C ASN A 335 -12.80 11.16 4.40
N ILE A 336 -12.20 11.92 5.31
CA ILE A 336 -11.31 11.38 6.36
C ILE A 336 -11.77 11.88 7.71
N VAL A 337 -12.21 10.96 8.56
CA VAL A 337 -12.76 11.25 9.87
C VAL A 337 -11.80 10.81 10.97
N VAL A 338 -11.53 11.73 11.90
CA VAL A 338 -10.73 11.46 13.10
C VAL A 338 -11.55 11.77 14.34
N PRO A 339 -12.06 10.75 15.04
CA PRO A 339 -12.69 10.95 16.33
C PRO A 339 -11.67 11.40 17.38
N THR A 340 -12.04 12.42 18.15
CA THR A 340 -11.30 12.92 19.31
C THR A 340 -12.21 12.90 20.54
N TYR A 341 -11.66 12.49 21.67
CA TYR A 341 -12.42 12.26 22.89
C TYR A 341 -12.05 13.27 23.98
N SER A 342 -12.92 13.47 24.97
CA SER A 342 -12.71 14.47 26.03
C SER A 342 -11.42 14.30 26.83
N ASN A 343 -10.85 13.09 26.85
CA ASN A 343 -9.56 12.79 27.48
C ASN A 343 -8.37 12.86 26.50
N ASN A 344 -8.50 13.62 25.41
CA ASN A 344 -7.47 13.88 24.41
C ASN A 344 -7.04 12.65 23.54
N VAL A 345 -7.72 11.52 23.64
CA VAL A 345 -7.51 10.41 22.70
C VAL A 345 -7.93 10.88 21.30
N GLY A 346 -7.13 10.55 20.28
CA GLY A 346 -7.35 10.98 18.88
C GLY A 346 -6.67 12.30 18.50
N ILE A 347 -6.34 13.20 19.42
CA ILE A 347 -5.73 14.51 19.11
C ILE A 347 -4.37 14.35 18.39
N GLN A 348 -3.54 13.41 18.79
CA GLN A 348 -2.26 13.18 18.12
C GLN A 348 -2.45 12.68 16.68
N THR A 349 -3.48 11.86 16.42
CA THR A 349 -3.85 11.38 15.09
C THR A 349 -4.31 12.55 14.23
N SER A 350 -5.19 13.41 14.76
CA SER A 350 -5.67 14.61 14.07
C SER A 350 -4.53 15.57 13.71
N ARG A 351 -3.65 15.88 14.67
CA ARG A 351 -2.49 16.77 14.42
C ARG A 351 -1.53 16.19 13.38
N ARG A 352 -1.27 14.88 13.41
CA ARG A 352 -0.42 14.23 12.41
C ARG A 352 -1.06 14.25 11.04
N LEU A 353 -2.35 14.00 10.95
CA LEU A 353 -3.09 14.06 9.69
C LEU A 353 -3.06 15.46 9.11
N GLN A 354 -3.25 16.48 9.95
CA GLN A 354 -3.16 17.88 9.53
C GLN A 354 -1.76 18.23 8.99
N SER A 355 -0.71 17.78 9.67
CA SER A 355 0.67 17.96 9.18
C SER A 355 0.94 17.25 7.85
N VAL A 356 0.40 16.04 7.66
CA VAL A 356 0.47 15.31 6.38
C VAL A 356 -0.26 16.10 5.28
N TYR A 357 -1.44 16.62 5.58
CA TYR A 357 -2.24 17.43 4.66
C TYR A 357 -1.50 18.69 4.22
N GLU A 358 -0.99 19.46 5.18
CA GLU A 358 -0.26 20.70 4.92
C GLU A 358 0.96 20.42 4.03
N THR A 359 1.80 19.45 4.41
CA THR A 359 3.00 19.11 3.63
C THR A 359 2.66 18.60 2.23
N ALA A 360 1.74 17.64 2.09
CA ALA A 360 1.50 16.98 0.81
C ALA A 360 0.57 17.79 -0.11
N PHE A 361 -0.52 18.34 0.43
CA PHE A 361 -1.61 18.92 -0.37
C PHE A 361 -1.60 20.45 -0.43
N VAL A 362 -0.94 21.13 0.53
CA VAL A 362 -0.76 22.58 0.49
C VAL A 362 0.61 22.92 -0.09
N ASP A 363 1.68 22.41 0.53
CA ASP A 363 3.05 22.74 0.11
C ASP A 363 3.49 21.94 -1.14
N GLY A 364 2.85 20.79 -1.43
CA GLY A 364 3.21 19.92 -2.54
C GLY A 364 4.52 19.15 -2.33
N GLU A 365 4.99 19.07 -1.10
CA GLU A 365 6.25 18.45 -0.73
C GLU A 365 6.06 16.97 -0.33
N PRO A 366 7.08 16.12 -0.52
CA PRO A 366 7.04 14.74 -0.05
C PRO A 366 6.93 14.67 1.47
N VAL A 367 5.99 13.89 1.97
CA VAL A 367 5.87 13.62 3.41
C VAL A 367 6.97 12.66 3.84
N VAL A 368 7.92 13.15 4.63
CA VAL A 368 9.07 12.37 5.09
C VAL A 368 8.78 11.69 6.43
N ALA A 369 9.00 10.36 6.48
CA ALA A 369 8.97 9.62 7.74
C ALA A 369 10.37 9.60 8.37
N THR A 370 10.50 10.07 9.61
CA THR A 370 11.76 10.06 10.33
C THR A 370 11.86 8.83 11.23
N MET A 371 12.96 8.10 11.14
CA MET A 371 13.26 7.00 12.07
C MET A 371 13.63 7.59 13.43
N LYS A 372 12.91 7.18 14.47
CA LYS A 372 13.28 7.50 15.86
C LYS A 372 14.52 6.72 16.26
N THR A 373 15.36 7.33 17.06
CA THR A 373 16.56 6.73 17.66
C THR A 373 16.27 5.47 18.47
#